data_722d76653883b039689b60b8f49a70a7
#
_entry.id   722d76653883b039689b60b8f49a70a7
#
_cell.length_a   1.000
_cell.length_b   1.000
_cell.length_c   1.000
_cell.angle_alpha   90.00
_cell.angle_beta   90.00
_cell.angle_gamma   90.00
#
_symmetry.space_group_name_H-M   'P 1'
#
loop_
_entity.id
_entity.type
_entity.pdbx_description
1 polymer ?
#
loop_
_entity_poly.entity_id
_entity_poly.type
_entity_poly.pdbx_seq_one_letter_code
_entity_poly.pdbx_strand_id
1 'polypeptide(L)'
;MVVLEIMENGTKRMVGFTGDLGRNMLPIIKDPAPMPEVEILICESTYGNRAHEDIQTAKHALREVIIRTAKRGGKVLIPAFSLERTQEIVYELHVLWDAKDIPAIPIVIDSPLATKVTEVFMKHPECYDKEMYDNFLSKSHNPFQFSLVRYTQSTEESKELNGTPGPMIIMAGSGMCEAGRIRHHLKNEIEDDRNTILAVGYMAENTLGRRIFDSEVTEVKIFDKIYQKKAETVYINAYSGHADMSDLDNLVCSTKGVKKVILVHGEEAQMKPFAERIKNVCKDIEVIMPERDQEIEV
;
A
#
# COMPACT_ATOMS: atom_id res chain seq x y z
N MET A 1 -12.27 10.27 4.57
CA MET A 1 -13.04 10.33 5.84
C MET A 1 -14.45 10.84 5.57
N VAL A 2 -15.44 10.41 6.36
CA VAL A 2 -16.85 10.84 6.26
C VAL A 2 -17.30 11.28 7.64
N VAL A 3 -18.09 12.38 7.71
CA VAL A 3 -18.73 12.82 8.95
C VAL A 3 -20.22 12.85 8.71
N LEU A 4 -20.96 12.20 9.60
CA LEU A 4 -22.42 12.15 9.58
C LEU A 4 -22.98 12.97 10.75
N GLU A 5 -23.97 13.80 10.45
CA GLU A 5 -24.80 14.46 11.44
C GLU A 5 -26.10 13.67 11.60
N ILE A 6 -26.33 13.14 12.77
CA ILE A 6 -27.52 12.33 13.10
C ILE A 6 -28.38 13.10 14.09
N MET A 7 -29.67 13.21 13.78
CA MET A 7 -30.66 13.79 14.70
C MET A 7 -31.50 12.68 15.32
N GLU A 8 -31.36 12.48 16.63
CA GLU A 8 -32.11 11.49 17.38
C GLU A 8 -32.82 12.13 18.59
N ASN A 9 -34.12 12.00 18.66
CA ASN A 9 -34.94 12.56 19.74
C ASN A 9 -34.67 14.06 20.01
N GLY A 10 -34.37 14.83 18.96
CA GLY A 10 -34.06 16.26 19.06
C GLY A 10 -32.60 16.55 19.49
N THR A 11 -31.77 15.52 19.70
CA THR A 11 -30.36 15.66 20.03
C THR A 11 -29.52 15.42 18.78
N LYS A 12 -28.58 16.32 18.51
CA LYS A 12 -27.62 16.21 17.42
C LYS A 12 -26.42 15.38 17.87
N ARG A 13 -26.07 14.39 17.10
CA ARG A 13 -24.84 13.59 17.27
C ARG A 13 -23.96 13.66 16.02
N MET A 14 -22.66 13.73 16.22
CA MET A 14 -21.66 13.74 15.14
C MET A 14 -20.90 12.41 15.15
N VAL A 15 -20.96 11.69 14.04
CA VAL A 15 -20.26 10.42 13.85
C VAL A 15 -19.23 10.56 12.75
N GLY A 16 -17.96 10.32 13.07
CA GLY A 16 -16.87 10.27 12.12
C GLY A 16 -16.54 8.83 11.70
N PHE A 17 -16.19 8.64 10.45
CA PHE A 17 -15.68 7.40 9.91
C PHE A 17 -14.40 7.67 9.12
N THR A 18 -13.30 7.03 9.50
CA THR A 18 -12.02 7.26 8.85
C THR A 18 -11.97 6.69 7.44
N GLY A 19 -12.70 5.60 7.17
CA GLY A 19 -12.34 4.72 6.08
C GLY A 19 -10.92 4.20 6.30
N ASP A 20 -10.26 3.80 5.24
CA ASP A 20 -8.83 3.51 5.26
C ASP A 20 -8.09 4.84 5.36
N LEU A 21 -7.54 5.14 6.54
CA LEU A 21 -6.84 6.39 6.81
C LEU A 21 -5.49 6.38 6.10
N GLY A 22 -5.21 7.39 5.28
CA GLY A 22 -3.89 7.61 4.72
C GLY A 22 -2.89 8.01 5.79
N ARG A 23 -1.63 7.63 5.61
CA ARG A 23 -0.55 8.11 6.47
C ARG A 23 -0.05 9.48 6.00
N ASN A 24 0.58 10.20 6.92
CA ASN A 24 1.21 11.46 6.61
C ASN A 24 2.54 11.25 5.85
N MET A 25 2.92 12.26 5.07
CA MET A 25 4.20 12.35 4.35
C MET A 25 4.45 11.22 3.32
N LEU A 26 3.38 10.62 2.79
CA LEU A 26 3.50 9.79 1.59
C LEU A 26 3.76 10.67 0.36
N PRO A 27 4.56 10.20 -0.60
CA PRO A 27 4.79 10.94 -1.83
C PRO A 27 3.51 11.05 -2.67
N ILE A 28 3.46 12.01 -3.57
CA ILE A 28 2.44 12.29 -4.59
C ILE A 28 1.25 13.08 -4.04
N ILE A 29 0.54 12.59 -3.03
CA ILE A 29 -0.73 13.18 -2.58
C ILE A 29 -0.57 13.93 -1.25
N LYS A 30 -1.44 14.93 -1.07
CA LYS A 30 -1.50 15.69 0.18
C LYS A 30 -1.86 14.80 1.36
N ASP A 31 -1.35 15.18 2.52
CA ASP A 31 -1.69 14.54 3.79
C ASP A 31 -3.21 14.55 4.04
N PRO A 32 -3.73 13.57 4.80
CA PRO A 32 -5.12 13.53 5.19
C PRO A 32 -5.54 14.82 5.93
N ALA A 33 -6.69 15.36 5.60
CA ALA A 33 -7.25 16.48 6.34
C ALA A 33 -7.57 16.07 7.79
N PRO A 34 -7.48 16.98 8.78
CA PRO A 34 -7.86 16.67 10.15
C PRO A 34 -9.34 16.29 10.24
N MET A 35 -9.67 15.35 11.12
CA MET A 35 -11.05 14.99 11.40
C MET A 35 -11.77 16.18 12.06
N PRO A 36 -12.94 16.61 11.58
CA PRO A 36 -13.77 17.57 12.29
C PRO A 36 -14.17 17.07 13.68
N GLU A 37 -14.77 17.97 14.50
CA GLU A 37 -15.28 17.58 15.81
C GLU A 37 -16.39 16.54 15.69
N VAL A 38 -16.22 15.39 16.38
CA VAL A 38 -17.18 14.27 16.39
C VAL A 38 -17.27 13.67 17.79
N GLU A 39 -18.44 13.13 18.15
CA GLU A 39 -18.64 12.44 19.44
C GLU A 39 -18.25 10.96 19.37
N ILE A 40 -18.47 10.35 18.21
CA ILE A 40 -18.22 8.94 17.94
C ILE A 40 -17.28 8.85 16.74
N LEU A 41 -16.20 8.11 16.89
CA LEU A 41 -15.23 7.90 15.83
C LEU A 41 -15.13 6.41 15.51
N ILE A 42 -15.54 6.02 14.30
CA ILE A 42 -15.28 4.69 13.75
C ILE A 42 -13.94 4.76 13.04
N CYS A 43 -12.96 4.04 13.57
CA CYS A 43 -11.56 4.16 13.16
C CYS A 43 -10.99 2.83 12.69
N GLU A 44 -10.28 2.85 11.55
CA GLU A 44 -9.47 1.72 11.15
C GLU A 44 -8.39 1.37 12.18
N SER A 45 -7.84 0.17 12.10
CA SER A 45 -6.82 -0.31 13.02
C SER A 45 -5.82 -1.29 12.36
N THR A 46 -5.63 -1.17 11.05
CA THR A 46 -4.78 -2.07 10.25
C THR A 46 -3.35 -2.17 10.80
N TYR A 47 -2.77 -1.06 11.20
CA TYR A 47 -1.45 -0.98 11.83
C TYR A 47 -1.50 -0.46 13.27
N GLY A 48 -2.56 -0.80 13.99
CA GLY A 48 -2.78 -0.34 15.35
C GLY A 48 -1.65 -0.62 16.35
N ASN A 49 -0.72 -1.52 16.04
CA ASN A 49 0.43 -1.87 16.89
C ASN A 49 1.76 -1.90 16.11
N ARG A 50 1.85 -1.17 15.02
CA ARG A 50 3.08 -1.11 14.21
C ARG A 50 3.37 0.31 13.75
N ALA A 51 4.61 0.72 13.88
CA ALA A 51 5.14 1.88 13.18
C ALA A 51 5.62 1.48 11.78
N HIS A 52 5.52 2.38 10.83
CA HIS A 52 6.13 2.21 9.53
C HIS A 52 7.61 2.60 9.57
N GLU A 53 8.37 1.98 8.69
CA GLU A 53 9.73 2.42 8.43
C GLU A 53 9.74 3.81 7.78
N ASP A 54 10.84 4.52 7.96
CA ASP A 54 11.06 5.79 7.30
C ASP A 54 11.12 5.64 5.77
N ILE A 55 10.51 6.58 5.05
CA ILE A 55 10.41 6.52 3.58
C ILE A 55 11.79 6.58 2.89
N GLN A 56 12.77 7.27 3.46
CA GLN A 56 14.12 7.32 2.91
C GLN A 56 14.83 5.97 3.05
N THR A 57 14.63 5.28 4.17
CA THR A 57 15.11 3.91 4.38
C THR A 57 14.49 2.95 3.37
N ALA A 58 13.19 3.08 3.12
CA ALA A 58 12.48 2.29 2.12
C ALA A 58 12.98 2.53 0.70
N LYS A 59 13.21 3.78 0.34
CA LYS A 59 13.78 4.16 -0.96
C LYS A 59 15.16 3.55 -1.17
N HIS A 60 16.01 3.58 -0.14
CA HIS A 60 17.31 2.90 -0.18
C HIS A 60 17.15 1.39 -0.35
N ALA A 61 16.24 0.75 0.39
CA ALA A 61 15.97 -0.69 0.27
C ALA A 61 15.45 -1.05 -1.13
N LEU A 62 14.54 -0.26 -1.70
CA LEU A 62 14.04 -0.43 -3.07
C LEU A 62 15.19 -0.37 -4.09
N ARG A 63 16.03 0.64 -3.99
CA ARG A 63 17.24 0.81 -4.81
C ARG A 63 18.14 -0.43 -4.75
N GLU A 64 18.48 -0.91 -3.56
CA GLU A 64 19.35 -2.06 -3.37
C GLU A 64 18.77 -3.36 -3.94
N VAL A 65 17.45 -3.57 -3.78
CA VAL A 65 16.73 -4.71 -4.39
C VAL A 65 16.87 -4.69 -5.90
N ILE A 66 16.65 -3.54 -6.53
CA ILE A 66 16.72 -3.40 -7.99
C ILE A 66 18.14 -3.66 -8.49
N ILE A 67 19.15 -3.04 -7.87
CA ILE A 67 20.56 -3.18 -8.28
C ILE A 67 21.02 -4.64 -8.18
N ARG A 68 20.79 -5.31 -7.04
CA ARG A 68 21.27 -6.69 -6.86
C ARG A 68 20.54 -7.70 -7.74
N THR A 69 19.22 -7.49 -7.96
CA THR A 69 18.44 -8.36 -8.85
C THR A 69 18.85 -8.17 -10.32
N ALA A 70 19.02 -6.93 -10.76
CA ALA A 70 19.51 -6.63 -12.10
C ALA A 70 20.92 -7.22 -12.35
N LYS A 71 21.81 -7.15 -11.36
CA LYS A 71 23.16 -7.76 -11.43
C LYS A 71 23.12 -9.27 -11.61
N ARG A 72 22.11 -9.96 -11.07
CA ARG A 72 21.88 -11.39 -11.27
C ARG A 72 21.22 -11.71 -12.62
N GLY A 73 20.81 -10.70 -13.39
CA GLY A 73 20.01 -10.85 -14.61
C GLY A 73 18.57 -11.28 -14.34
N GLY A 74 18.08 -11.12 -13.12
CA GLY A 74 16.75 -11.51 -12.66
C GLY A 74 15.70 -10.44 -12.87
N LYS A 75 14.43 -10.82 -12.63
CA LYS A 75 13.27 -9.93 -12.64
C LYS A 75 12.88 -9.54 -11.22
N VAL A 76 12.44 -8.29 -11.02
CA VAL A 76 11.79 -7.85 -9.79
C VAL A 76 10.28 -7.89 -10.03
N LEU A 77 9.56 -8.77 -9.32
CA LEU A 77 8.11 -8.87 -9.36
C LEU A 77 7.53 -8.08 -8.19
N ILE A 78 6.68 -7.11 -8.47
CA ILE A 78 6.06 -6.26 -7.45
C ILE A 78 4.54 -6.44 -7.48
N PRO A 79 3.97 -7.25 -6.58
CA PRO A 79 2.53 -7.26 -6.35
C PRO A 79 2.08 -5.88 -5.87
N ALA A 80 1.20 -5.22 -6.61
CA ALA A 80 0.75 -3.88 -6.26
C ALA A 80 -0.75 -3.70 -6.48
N PHE A 81 -1.39 -2.93 -5.61
CA PHE A 81 -2.73 -2.43 -5.85
C PHE A 81 -2.72 -1.45 -7.02
N SER A 82 -3.79 -1.45 -7.80
CA SER A 82 -3.89 -0.61 -9.00
C SER A 82 -4.06 0.86 -8.68
N LEU A 83 -4.62 1.18 -7.50
CA LEU A 83 -4.79 2.52 -6.98
C LEU A 83 -3.69 2.82 -5.96
N GLU A 84 -3.11 4.01 -6.05
CA GLU A 84 -2.11 4.60 -5.17
C GLU A 84 -0.76 3.86 -5.22
N ARG A 85 -0.69 2.59 -4.79
CA ARG A 85 0.57 1.84 -4.64
C ARG A 85 1.36 1.72 -5.95
N THR A 86 0.70 1.45 -7.06
CA THR A 86 1.37 1.41 -8.37
C THR A 86 1.95 2.78 -8.72
N GLN A 87 1.19 3.85 -8.52
CA GLN A 87 1.63 5.21 -8.85
C GLN A 87 2.80 5.65 -7.98
N GLU A 88 2.74 5.35 -6.69
CA GLU A 88 3.80 5.69 -5.73
C GLU A 88 5.13 4.99 -6.08
N ILE A 89 5.10 3.68 -6.35
CA ILE A 89 6.32 2.97 -6.73
C ILE A 89 6.86 3.44 -8.09
N VAL A 90 5.98 3.75 -9.06
CA VAL A 90 6.43 4.32 -10.35
C VAL A 90 7.08 5.68 -10.15
N TYR A 91 6.54 6.53 -9.27
CA TYR A 91 7.13 7.81 -8.88
C TYR A 91 8.52 7.62 -8.26
N GLU A 92 8.66 6.72 -7.28
CA GLU A 92 9.95 6.44 -6.64
C GLU A 92 10.99 5.88 -7.63
N LEU A 93 10.55 5.01 -8.54
CA LEU A 93 11.43 4.49 -9.62
C LEU A 93 11.88 5.61 -10.56
N HIS A 94 11.02 6.58 -10.85
CA HIS A 94 11.38 7.74 -11.67
C HIS A 94 12.41 8.63 -10.95
N VAL A 95 12.19 8.93 -9.68
CA VAL A 95 13.14 9.71 -8.87
C VAL A 95 14.51 9.02 -8.79
N LEU A 96 14.53 7.71 -8.55
CA LEU A 96 15.77 6.91 -8.53
C LEU A 96 16.46 6.87 -9.90
N TRP A 97 15.68 6.82 -10.98
CA TRP A 97 16.20 6.84 -12.33
C TRP A 97 16.82 8.20 -12.69
N ASP A 98 16.16 9.30 -12.41
CA ASP A 98 16.65 10.65 -12.66
C ASP A 98 17.95 10.94 -11.85
N ALA A 99 18.04 10.42 -10.65
CA ALA A 99 19.24 10.48 -9.82
C ALA A 99 20.38 9.55 -10.33
N LYS A 100 20.11 8.67 -11.30
CA LYS A 100 21.03 7.63 -11.80
C LYS A 100 21.41 6.60 -10.72
N ASP A 101 20.54 6.40 -9.77
CA ASP A 101 20.72 5.48 -8.63
C ASP A 101 20.33 4.04 -8.97
N ILE A 102 19.61 3.81 -10.06
CA ILE A 102 19.24 2.47 -10.54
C ILE A 102 19.66 2.26 -12.01
N PRO A 103 19.90 1.01 -12.41
CA PRO A 103 20.25 0.70 -13.81
C PRO A 103 19.08 0.96 -14.77
N ALA A 104 19.40 1.24 -16.02
CA ALA A 104 18.43 1.43 -17.11
C ALA A 104 17.83 0.08 -17.52
N ILE A 105 16.88 -0.42 -16.77
CA ILE A 105 16.13 -1.67 -17.05
C ILE A 105 14.65 -1.36 -17.31
N PRO A 106 13.96 -2.16 -18.14
CA PRO A 106 12.54 -1.98 -18.39
C PRO A 106 11.69 -2.07 -17.11
N ILE A 107 10.74 -1.16 -16.97
CA ILE A 107 9.73 -1.13 -15.91
C ILE A 107 8.37 -1.34 -16.57
N VAL A 108 7.71 -2.44 -16.27
CA VAL A 108 6.46 -2.81 -16.92
C VAL A 108 5.32 -2.82 -15.92
N ILE A 109 4.32 -1.99 -16.17
CA ILE A 109 3.07 -1.96 -15.41
C ILE A 109 2.07 -2.86 -16.12
N ASP A 110 1.97 -4.10 -15.64
CA ASP A 110 1.11 -5.13 -16.23
C ASP A 110 -0.25 -5.19 -15.54
N SER A 111 -0.98 -4.07 -15.62
CA SER A 111 -2.32 -3.91 -15.05
C SER A 111 -3.14 -2.88 -15.83
N PRO A 112 -4.14 -3.32 -16.64
CA PRO A 112 -5.03 -2.38 -17.33
C PRO A 112 -5.77 -1.43 -16.39
N LEU A 113 -6.12 -1.91 -15.19
CA LEU A 113 -6.76 -1.06 -14.17
C LEU A 113 -5.79 0.00 -13.65
N ALA A 114 -4.55 -0.36 -13.34
CA ALA A 114 -3.55 0.60 -12.89
C ALA A 114 -3.27 1.66 -13.96
N THR A 115 -3.24 1.30 -15.25
CA THR A 115 -3.11 2.25 -16.35
C THR A 115 -4.23 3.30 -16.32
N LYS A 116 -5.50 2.86 -16.20
CA LYS A 116 -6.64 3.77 -16.13
C LYS A 116 -6.62 4.64 -14.87
N VAL A 117 -6.23 4.07 -13.74
CA VAL A 117 -6.08 4.83 -12.48
C VAL A 117 -4.98 5.88 -12.61
N THR A 118 -3.86 5.56 -13.24
CA THR A 118 -2.78 6.53 -13.49
C THR A 118 -3.26 7.70 -14.36
N GLU A 119 -4.12 7.43 -15.37
CA GLU A 119 -4.75 8.50 -16.14
C GLU A 119 -5.64 9.43 -15.29
N VAL A 120 -6.31 8.87 -14.27
CA VAL A 120 -7.10 9.67 -13.31
C VAL A 120 -6.16 10.52 -12.45
N PHE A 121 -5.09 9.95 -11.90
CA PHE A 121 -4.08 10.71 -11.16
C PHE A 121 -3.59 11.93 -11.94
N MET A 122 -3.23 11.75 -13.22
CA MET A 122 -2.77 12.84 -14.07
C MET A 122 -3.80 13.95 -14.31
N LYS A 123 -5.10 13.66 -14.13
CA LYS A 123 -6.19 14.64 -14.31
C LYS A 123 -6.50 15.43 -13.03
N HIS A 124 -5.93 15.05 -11.88
CA HIS A 124 -6.21 15.63 -10.58
C HIS A 124 -4.95 16.18 -9.87
N PRO A 125 -4.20 17.11 -10.52
CA PRO A 125 -3.00 17.68 -9.92
C PRO A 125 -3.28 18.51 -8.66
N GLU A 126 -4.54 18.92 -8.44
CA GLU A 126 -4.97 19.60 -7.21
C GLU A 126 -4.84 18.74 -5.94
N CYS A 127 -4.75 17.41 -6.10
CA CYS A 127 -4.53 16.48 -5.00
C CYS A 127 -3.05 16.28 -4.67
N TYR A 128 -2.13 16.77 -5.50
CA TYR A 128 -0.70 16.54 -5.32
C TYR A 128 -0.11 17.38 -4.20
N ASP A 129 0.89 16.80 -3.54
CA ASP A 129 1.69 17.50 -2.56
C ASP A 129 2.66 18.51 -3.22
N LYS A 130 3.36 19.25 -2.38
CA LYS A 130 4.31 20.27 -2.84
C LYS A 130 5.53 19.63 -3.52
N GLU A 131 6.01 18.51 -3.01
CA GLU A 131 7.19 17.83 -3.55
C GLU A 131 6.95 17.34 -4.98
N MET A 132 5.82 16.70 -5.21
CA MET A 132 5.39 16.24 -6.53
C MET A 132 5.26 17.41 -7.51
N TYR A 133 4.67 18.53 -7.06
CA TYR A 133 4.57 19.74 -7.88
C TYR A 133 5.95 20.27 -8.26
N ASP A 134 6.85 20.46 -7.28
CA ASP A 134 8.17 21.05 -7.49
C ASP A 134 9.09 20.15 -8.34
N ASN A 135 9.01 18.83 -8.16
CA ASN A 135 9.88 17.90 -8.87
C ASN A 135 9.45 17.65 -10.32
N PHE A 136 8.15 17.63 -10.61
CA PHE A 136 7.63 17.23 -11.91
C PHE A 136 6.77 18.27 -12.59
N LEU A 137 5.68 18.72 -11.98
CA LEU A 137 4.69 19.56 -12.66
C LEU A 137 5.25 20.93 -13.03
N SER A 138 6.01 21.57 -12.13
CA SER A 138 6.64 22.86 -12.41
C SER A 138 7.59 22.82 -13.60
N LYS A 139 8.11 21.63 -13.92
CA LYS A 139 9.02 21.37 -15.05
C LYS A 139 8.29 20.78 -16.28
N SER A 140 6.97 20.68 -16.24
CA SER A 140 6.15 20.03 -17.26
C SER A 140 6.54 18.56 -17.53
N HIS A 141 7.08 17.87 -16.53
CA HIS A 141 7.42 16.45 -16.61
C HIS A 141 6.25 15.60 -16.08
N ASN A 142 6.03 14.46 -16.72
CA ASN A 142 5.06 13.48 -16.26
C ASN A 142 5.74 12.47 -15.31
N PRO A 143 5.37 12.43 -14.02
CA PRO A 143 6.00 11.54 -13.04
C PRO A 143 5.78 10.05 -13.33
N PHE A 144 4.70 9.71 -14.03
CA PHE A 144 4.30 8.33 -14.31
C PHE A 144 4.68 7.86 -15.71
N GLN A 145 5.37 8.70 -16.50
CA GLN A 145 5.76 8.38 -17.87
C GLN A 145 7.18 8.87 -18.18
N PHE A 146 8.10 7.93 -18.26
CA PHE A 146 9.50 8.17 -18.63
C PHE A 146 10.03 7.01 -19.47
N SER A 147 11.23 7.13 -20.01
CA SER A 147 11.74 6.24 -21.06
C SER A 147 11.78 4.76 -20.72
N LEU A 148 11.86 4.39 -19.43
CA LEU A 148 11.92 3.00 -18.98
C LEU A 148 10.56 2.39 -18.73
N VAL A 149 9.51 3.19 -18.52
CA VAL A 149 8.16 2.72 -18.14
C VAL A 149 7.34 2.34 -19.37
N ARG A 150 6.71 1.19 -19.30
CA ARG A 150 5.72 0.70 -20.26
C ARG A 150 4.48 0.18 -19.54
N TYR A 151 3.30 0.54 -20.03
CA TYR A 151 2.00 0.04 -19.57
C TYR A 151 1.46 -0.96 -20.58
N THR A 152 1.17 -2.20 -20.12
CA THR A 152 0.56 -3.20 -21.01
C THR A 152 -0.95 -3.01 -21.08
N GLN A 153 -1.50 -3.23 -22.25
CA GLN A 153 -2.94 -3.10 -22.53
C GLN A 153 -3.59 -4.49 -22.68
N SER A 154 -2.96 -5.37 -23.45
CA SER A 154 -3.51 -6.66 -23.85
C SER A 154 -3.02 -7.84 -23.00
N THR A 155 -3.70 -8.97 -23.14
CA THR A 155 -3.27 -10.24 -22.55
C THR A 155 -2.06 -10.81 -23.29
N GLU A 156 -1.93 -10.54 -24.56
CA GLU A 156 -0.83 -10.96 -25.41
C GLU A 156 0.47 -10.31 -24.95
N GLU A 157 0.49 -8.99 -24.77
CA GLU A 157 1.64 -8.27 -24.22
C GLU A 157 2.05 -8.80 -22.84
N SER A 158 1.08 -9.13 -21.97
CA SER A 158 1.34 -9.72 -20.66
C SER A 158 2.00 -11.09 -20.78
N LYS A 159 1.58 -11.92 -21.73
CA LYS A 159 2.17 -13.24 -21.96
C LYS A 159 3.61 -13.17 -22.50
N GLU A 160 3.90 -12.19 -23.33
CA GLU A 160 5.26 -11.97 -23.86
C GLU A 160 6.28 -11.73 -22.75
N LEU A 161 5.90 -11.10 -21.65
CA LEU A 161 6.76 -10.85 -20.51
C LEU A 161 7.30 -12.15 -19.86
N ASN A 162 6.52 -13.23 -19.91
CA ASN A 162 6.94 -14.51 -19.33
C ASN A 162 8.09 -15.15 -20.11
N GLY A 163 8.17 -14.90 -21.43
CA GLY A 163 9.26 -15.39 -22.30
C GLY A 163 10.42 -14.42 -22.44
N THR A 164 10.28 -13.19 -21.98
CA THR A 164 11.32 -12.16 -22.07
C THR A 164 12.32 -12.34 -20.95
N PRO A 165 13.64 -12.47 -21.23
CA PRO A 165 14.65 -12.58 -20.18
C PRO A 165 14.77 -11.25 -19.40
N GLY A 166 15.24 -11.36 -18.13
CA GLY A 166 15.60 -10.18 -17.34
C GLY A 166 16.93 -9.56 -17.77
N PRO A 167 17.35 -8.44 -17.13
CA PRO A 167 16.67 -7.83 -15.99
C PRO A 167 15.50 -6.93 -16.38
N MET A 168 14.44 -6.92 -15.56
CA MET A 168 13.31 -6.00 -15.67
C MET A 168 12.53 -5.92 -14.36
N ILE A 169 11.71 -4.89 -14.20
CA ILE A 169 10.73 -4.76 -13.11
C ILE A 169 9.35 -5.01 -13.70
N ILE A 170 8.56 -5.89 -13.09
CA ILE A 170 7.15 -6.14 -13.46
C ILE A 170 6.28 -5.83 -12.25
N MET A 171 5.38 -4.86 -12.41
CA MET A 171 4.36 -4.52 -11.42
C MET A 171 2.99 -4.98 -11.91
N ALA A 172 2.28 -5.76 -11.10
CA ALA A 172 0.98 -6.30 -11.49
C ALA A 172 0.03 -6.46 -10.29
N GLY A 173 -1.28 -6.30 -10.52
CA GLY A 173 -2.33 -6.63 -9.55
C GLY A 173 -2.57 -8.13 -9.43
N SER A 174 -3.08 -8.60 -8.31
CA SER A 174 -3.48 -7.90 -7.10
C SER A 174 -2.33 -7.75 -6.10
N GLY A 175 -2.43 -6.75 -5.22
CA GLY A 175 -1.38 -6.48 -4.22
C GLY A 175 -1.15 -7.63 -3.23
N MET A 176 -2.16 -8.48 -2.95
CA MET A 176 -2.06 -9.65 -2.06
C MET A 176 -1.89 -10.98 -2.81
N CYS A 177 -1.62 -10.95 -4.11
CA CYS A 177 -1.41 -12.12 -4.98
C CYS A 177 -2.62 -13.07 -5.13
N GLU A 178 -3.83 -12.69 -4.72
CA GLU A 178 -5.02 -13.55 -4.77
C GLU A 178 -5.69 -13.60 -6.14
N ALA A 179 -5.48 -12.59 -6.97
CA ALA A 179 -6.08 -12.47 -8.29
C ALA A 179 -5.13 -11.76 -9.27
N GLY A 180 -5.58 -11.60 -10.50
CA GLY A 180 -4.91 -10.76 -11.49
C GLY A 180 -3.67 -11.37 -12.13
N ARG A 181 -2.97 -10.53 -12.90
CA ARG A 181 -1.83 -10.94 -13.73
C ARG A 181 -0.61 -11.34 -12.90
N ILE A 182 -0.46 -10.81 -11.71
CA ILE A 182 0.66 -11.17 -10.81
C ILE A 182 0.75 -12.68 -10.56
N ARG A 183 -0.37 -13.40 -10.45
CA ARG A 183 -0.36 -14.85 -10.26
C ARG A 183 0.24 -15.60 -11.44
N HIS A 184 0.07 -15.06 -12.65
CA HIS A 184 0.68 -15.63 -13.85
C HIS A 184 2.19 -15.39 -13.89
N HIS A 185 2.65 -14.21 -13.47
CA HIS A 185 4.09 -13.95 -13.33
C HIS A 185 4.71 -14.81 -12.23
N LEU A 186 4.08 -14.87 -11.05
CA LEU A 186 4.58 -15.68 -9.95
C LEU A 186 4.77 -17.16 -10.33
N LYS A 187 3.78 -17.78 -11.00
CA LYS A 187 3.92 -19.20 -11.42
C LYS A 187 5.08 -19.45 -12.39
N ASN A 188 5.49 -18.44 -13.15
CA ASN A 188 6.56 -18.59 -14.14
C ASN A 188 7.92 -18.21 -13.58
N GLU A 189 7.98 -17.40 -12.53
CA GLU A 189 9.21 -16.75 -12.08
C GLU A 189 9.63 -17.11 -10.65
N ILE A 190 8.75 -17.71 -9.83
CA ILE A 190 9.02 -17.96 -8.40
C ILE A 190 10.08 -19.04 -8.17
N GLU A 191 10.30 -19.92 -9.12
CA GLU A 191 11.32 -20.99 -9.04
C GLU A 191 12.70 -20.57 -9.58
N ASP A 192 12.85 -19.37 -10.09
CA ASP A 192 14.15 -18.83 -10.54
C ASP A 192 14.79 -17.99 -9.41
N ASP A 193 15.93 -18.45 -8.90
CA ASP A 193 16.67 -17.84 -7.80
C ASP A 193 17.34 -16.49 -8.15
N ARG A 194 17.41 -16.15 -9.44
CA ARG A 194 17.85 -14.83 -9.89
C ARG A 194 16.80 -13.76 -9.63
N ASN A 195 15.52 -14.12 -9.52
CA ASN A 195 14.40 -13.22 -9.38
C ASN A 195 14.21 -12.75 -7.94
N THR A 196 13.55 -11.61 -7.78
CA THR A 196 13.10 -11.12 -6.49
C THR A 196 11.60 -10.83 -6.54
N ILE A 197 10.85 -11.28 -5.53
CA ILE A 197 9.47 -10.88 -5.28
C ILE A 197 9.51 -9.83 -4.19
N LEU A 198 9.04 -8.63 -4.49
CA LEU A 198 9.11 -7.47 -3.61
C LEU A 198 7.70 -7.05 -3.17
N ALA A 199 7.38 -7.23 -1.89
CA ALA A 199 6.17 -6.66 -1.30
C ALA A 199 6.39 -5.20 -0.90
N VAL A 200 5.43 -4.36 -1.28
CA VAL A 200 5.42 -2.91 -1.02
C VAL A 200 4.12 -2.46 -0.35
N GLY A 201 3.41 -3.37 0.31
CA GLY A 201 2.15 -3.10 0.98
C GLY A 201 1.73 -4.24 1.88
N TYR A 202 0.62 -4.06 2.58
CA TYR A 202 0.08 -5.03 3.52
C TYR A 202 -0.28 -6.36 2.84
N MET A 203 0.04 -7.47 3.50
CA MET A 203 -0.33 -8.83 3.11
C MET A 203 -1.20 -9.45 4.20
N ALA A 204 -2.51 -9.52 3.97
CA ALA A 204 -3.47 -10.06 4.92
C ALA A 204 -3.24 -11.55 5.19
N GLU A 205 -3.62 -12.00 6.37
CA GLU A 205 -3.60 -13.41 6.73
C GLU A 205 -4.38 -14.26 5.73
N ASN A 206 -3.96 -15.51 5.56
CA ASN A 206 -4.55 -16.49 4.65
C ASN A 206 -4.46 -16.15 3.14
N THR A 207 -3.70 -15.12 2.74
CA THR A 207 -3.46 -14.80 1.32
C THR A 207 -2.24 -15.52 0.77
N LEU A 208 -2.19 -15.70 -0.56
CA LEU A 208 -0.99 -16.20 -1.24
C LEU A 208 0.21 -15.28 -1.02
N GLY A 209 -0.02 -13.95 -1.04
CA GLY A 209 1.00 -12.97 -0.74
C GLY A 209 1.61 -13.21 0.64
N ARG A 210 0.81 -13.34 1.70
CA ARG A 210 1.30 -13.62 3.06
C ARG A 210 2.17 -14.88 3.11
N ARG A 211 1.76 -15.95 2.44
CA ARG A 211 2.50 -17.22 2.38
C ARG A 211 3.82 -17.10 1.62
N ILE A 212 3.88 -16.29 0.56
CA ILE A 212 5.14 -16.06 -0.19
C ILE A 212 6.19 -15.37 0.70
N PHE A 213 5.77 -14.45 1.57
CA PHE A 213 6.69 -13.69 2.44
C PHE A 213 6.91 -14.33 3.81
N ASP A 214 6.30 -15.48 4.09
CA ASP A 214 6.60 -16.29 5.27
C ASP A 214 7.92 -17.06 5.06
N SER A 215 8.90 -16.85 5.93
CA SER A 215 10.23 -17.49 5.84
C SER A 215 10.19 -19.00 6.02
N GLU A 216 9.21 -19.52 6.76
CA GLU A 216 9.06 -20.95 7.04
C GLU A 216 8.43 -21.72 5.87
N VAL A 217 7.79 -21.00 4.93
CA VAL A 217 7.14 -21.58 3.77
C VAL A 217 8.14 -21.72 2.64
N THR A 218 8.42 -22.95 2.22
CA THR A 218 9.35 -23.27 1.11
C THR A 218 8.64 -23.52 -0.22
N GLU A 219 7.33 -23.77 -0.19
CA GLU A 219 6.54 -24.01 -1.39
C GLU A 219 5.16 -23.35 -1.28
N VAL A 220 4.61 -22.93 -2.41
CA VAL A 220 3.31 -22.28 -2.47
C VAL A 220 2.44 -22.86 -3.59
N LYS A 221 1.14 -22.92 -3.33
CA LYS A 221 0.15 -23.30 -4.35
C LYS A 221 -0.28 -22.07 -5.14
N ILE A 222 -0.01 -22.07 -6.45
CA ILE A 222 -0.46 -21.03 -7.38
C ILE A 222 -1.37 -21.69 -8.42
N PHE A 223 -2.64 -21.27 -8.50
CA PHE A 223 -3.68 -22.01 -9.20
C PHE A 223 -3.76 -23.45 -8.66
N ASP A 224 -3.64 -24.44 -9.51
CA ASP A 224 -3.76 -25.86 -9.13
C ASP A 224 -2.42 -26.60 -8.96
N LYS A 225 -1.29 -25.87 -8.99
CA LYS A 225 0.05 -26.45 -8.92
C LYS A 225 0.83 -25.89 -7.74
N ILE A 226 1.72 -26.73 -7.19
CA ILE A 226 2.69 -26.38 -6.16
C ILE A 226 3.99 -25.96 -6.85
N TYR A 227 4.60 -24.89 -6.38
CA TYR A 227 5.85 -24.32 -6.86
C TYR A 227 6.82 -24.15 -5.71
N GLN A 228 8.10 -24.42 -5.95
CA GLN A 228 9.17 -24.18 -4.99
C GLN A 228 9.48 -22.68 -4.94
N LYS A 229 9.56 -22.12 -3.74
CA LYS A 229 9.91 -20.72 -3.54
C LYS A 229 11.45 -20.57 -3.54
N LYS A 230 12.04 -20.31 -4.70
CA LYS A 230 13.49 -20.10 -4.87
C LYS A 230 13.84 -18.62 -5.07
N ALA A 231 12.94 -17.85 -5.66
CA ALA A 231 13.12 -16.41 -5.78
C ALA A 231 13.32 -15.76 -4.40
N GLU A 232 14.20 -14.76 -4.35
CA GLU A 232 14.37 -13.93 -3.16
C GLU A 232 13.04 -13.23 -2.82
N THR A 233 12.67 -13.20 -1.54
CA THR A 233 11.49 -12.46 -1.07
C THR A 233 11.92 -11.29 -0.19
N VAL A 234 11.46 -10.09 -0.51
CA VAL A 234 11.77 -8.87 0.23
C VAL A 234 10.48 -8.14 0.57
N TYR A 235 10.38 -7.66 1.79
CA TYR A 235 9.23 -6.90 2.28
C TYR A 235 9.67 -5.50 2.70
N ILE A 236 9.13 -4.46 2.05
CA ILE A 236 9.34 -3.05 2.41
C ILE A 236 8.02 -2.50 2.95
N ASN A 237 7.96 -2.29 4.25
CA ASN A 237 6.72 -1.92 4.94
C ASN A 237 6.37 -0.43 4.82
N ALA A 238 7.33 0.43 4.47
CA ALA A 238 7.16 1.87 4.44
C ALA A 238 6.17 2.39 3.38
N TYR A 239 5.88 1.58 2.36
CA TYR A 239 4.95 1.96 1.30
C TYR A 239 3.50 1.56 1.57
N SER A 240 3.10 1.26 2.81
CA SER A 240 1.70 1.03 3.12
C SER A 240 0.90 2.33 3.07
N GLY A 241 -0.27 2.31 2.42
CA GLY A 241 -1.17 3.46 2.37
C GLY A 241 -1.92 3.72 3.68
N HIS A 242 -2.03 2.70 4.56
CA HIS A 242 -2.71 2.84 5.84
C HIS A 242 -1.86 3.60 6.85
N ALA A 243 -2.51 4.41 7.65
CA ALA A 243 -1.93 5.07 8.81
C ALA A 243 -1.25 4.08 9.75
N ASP A 244 -0.12 4.47 10.32
CA ASP A 244 0.59 3.67 11.31
C ASP A 244 0.08 3.95 12.74
N MET A 245 0.68 3.26 13.69
CA MET A 245 0.38 3.39 15.11
C MET A 245 0.37 4.85 15.57
N SER A 246 1.34 5.65 15.14
CA SER A 246 1.49 7.04 15.56
C SER A 246 0.46 7.96 14.91
N ASP A 247 0.17 7.73 13.63
CA ASP A 247 -0.88 8.46 12.90
C ASP A 247 -2.26 8.20 13.49
N LEU A 248 -2.55 6.92 13.81
CA LEU A 248 -3.82 6.51 14.43
C LEU A 248 -3.99 7.09 15.84
N ASP A 249 -2.95 7.01 16.68
CA ASP A 249 -2.96 7.60 18.04
C ASP A 249 -3.18 9.12 17.95
N ASN A 250 -2.47 9.80 17.03
CA ASN A 250 -2.61 11.23 16.82
C ASN A 250 -4.03 11.60 16.35
N LEU A 251 -4.60 10.88 15.38
CA LEU A 251 -5.96 11.13 14.91
C LEU A 251 -6.95 11.07 16.06
N VAL A 252 -6.95 9.98 16.85
CA VAL A 252 -7.92 9.79 17.94
C VAL A 252 -7.75 10.86 19.01
N CYS A 253 -6.52 11.14 19.45
CA CYS A 253 -6.27 12.06 20.55
C CYS A 253 -6.36 13.54 20.15
N SER A 254 -6.19 13.89 18.87
CA SER A 254 -6.33 15.27 18.39
C SER A 254 -7.76 15.62 17.94
N THR A 255 -8.59 14.64 17.65
CA THR A 255 -9.98 14.86 17.24
C THR A 255 -10.81 15.37 18.45
N LYS A 256 -11.41 16.54 18.30
CA LYS A 256 -12.18 17.17 19.37
C LYS A 256 -13.53 16.46 19.58
N GLY A 257 -13.98 16.44 20.82
CA GLY A 257 -15.33 15.98 21.19
C GLY A 257 -15.51 14.46 21.26
N VAL A 258 -14.49 13.66 20.94
CA VAL A 258 -14.59 12.20 20.91
C VAL A 258 -14.86 11.65 22.32
N LYS A 259 -15.97 10.93 22.45
CA LYS A 259 -16.37 10.19 23.67
C LYS A 259 -16.26 8.69 23.47
N LYS A 260 -16.43 8.22 22.24
CA LYS A 260 -16.45 6.81 21.89
C LYS A 260 -15.65 6.55 20.62
N VAL A 261 -14.75 5.57 20.65
CA VAL A 261 -14.02 5.06 19.49
C VAL A 261 -14.41 3.62 19.23
N ILE A 262 -14.80 3.33 18.00
CA ILE A 262 -15.14 1.99 17.54
C ILE A 262 -14.03 1.55 16.59
N LEU A 263 -13.23 0.56 16.97
CA LEU A 263 -12.12 0.05 16.18
C LEU A 263 -12.64 -0.99 15.18
N VAL A 264 -12.30 -0.79 13.91
CA VAL A 264 -12.69 -1.68 12.81
C VAL A 264 -11.48 -1.92 11.89
N HIS A 265 -11.62 -2.80 10.91
CA HIS A 265 -10.63 -3.00 9.84
C HIS A 265 -9.21 -3.25 10.36
N GLY A 266 -9.05 -4.21 11.28
CA GLY A 266 -7.75 -4.63 11.80
C GLY A 266 -7.79 -6.03 12.34
N GLU A 267 -6.63 -6.69 12.37
CA GLU A 267 -6.45 -7.97 13.07
C GLU A 267 -6.47 -7.74 14.58
N GLU A 268 -6.95 -8.70 15.34
CA GLU A 268 -7.07 -8.60 16.81
C GLU A 268 -5.73 -8.24 17.49
N ALA A 269 -4.63 -8.76 16.95
CA ALA A 269 -3.27 -8.45 17.39
C ALA A 269 -2.86 -6.97 17.18
N GLN A 270 -3.54 -6.26 16.30
CA GLN A 270 -3.35 -4.82 16.06
C GLN A 270 -4.32 -3.99 16.90
N MET A 271 -5.58 -4.42 16.97
CA MET A 271 -6.65 -3.70 17.66
C MET A 271 -6.46 -3.63 19.17
N LYS A 272 -6.10 -4.75 19.82
CA LYS A 272 -5.95 -4.81 21.28
C LYS A 272 -4.92 -3.84 21.84
N PRO A 273 -3.67 -3.81 21.37
CA PRO A 273 -2.68 -2.85 21.86
C PRO A 273 -3.07 -1.39 21.56
N PHE A 274 -3.72 -1.13 20.42
CA PHE A 274 -4.23 0.19 20.08
C PHE A 274 -5.31 0.64 21.06
N ALA A 275 -6.29 -0.21 21.34
CA ALA A 275 -7.33 0.07 22.34
C ALA A 275 -6.75 0.37 23.73
N GLU A 276 -5.74 -0.39 24.16
CA GLU A 276 -5.05 -0.16 25.45
C GLU A 276 -4.32 1.19 25.47
N ARG A 277 -3.64 1.57 24.37
CA ARG A 277 -2.98 2.88 24.28
C ARG A 277 -3.95 4.03 24.36
N ILE A 278 -5.05 3.97 23.58
CA ILE A 278 -6.08 5.02 23.63
C ILE A 278 -6.60 5.19 25.06
N LYS A 279 -6.97 4.11 25.74
CA LYS A 279 -7.45 4.15 27.13
C LYS A 279 -6.44 4.75 28.12
N ASN A 280 -5.15 4.57 27.86
CA ASN A 280 -4.09 5.11 28.73
C ASN A 280 -3.81 6.59 28.46
N VAL A 281 -3.85 7.01 27.20
CA VAL A 281 -3.48 8.37 26.78
C VAL A 281 -4.68 9.30 26.81
N CYS A 282 -5.86 8.84 26.35
CA CYS A 282 -7.09 9.62 26.21
C CYS A 282 -8.12 9.07 27.20
N LYS A 283 -7.95 9.34 28.49
CA LYS A 283 -8.62 8.69 29.63
C LYS A 283 -10.14 8.73 29.65
N ASP A 284 -10.75 9.67 28.93
CA ASP A 284 -12.22 9.88 28.93
C ASP A 284 -12.90 9.28 27.69
N ILE A 285 -12.18 8.47 26.90
CA ILE A 285 -12.70 7.85 25.68
C ILE A 285 -13.05 6.38 25.93
N GLU A 286 -14.31 6.04 25.67
CA GLU A 286 -14.76 4.65 25.58
C GLU A 286 -14.21 4.01 24.30
N VAL A 287 -13.56 2.84 24.39
CA VAL A 287 -13.02 2.13 23.21
C VAL A 287 -13.71 0.78 23.08
N ILE A 288 -14.34 0.55 21.92
CA ILE A 288 -15.07 -0.66 21.58
C ILE A 288 -14.35 -1.36 20.43
N MET A 289 -14.13 -2.65 20.57
CA MET A 289 -13.72 -3.56 19.49
C MET A 289 -14.92 -4.47 19.20
N PRO A 290 -15.73 -4.18 18.17
CA PRO A 290 -16.96 -4.91 17.93
C PRO A 290 -16.68 -6.34 17.43
N GLU A 291 -17.49 -7.28 17.88
CA GLU A 291 -17.60 -8.58 17.25
C GLU A 291 -18.42 -8.50 15.96
N ARG A 292 -18.31 -9.50 15.12
CA ARG A 292 -19.12 -9.56 13.91
C ARG A 292 -20.61 -9.58 14.24
N ASP A 293 -21.37 -8.74 13.57
CA ASP A 293 -22.83 -8.59 13.75
C ASP A 293 -23.25 -8.04 15.13
N GLN A 294 -22.32 -7.49 15.90
CA GLN A 294 -22.63 -6.81 17.17
C GLN A 294 -23.31 -5.46 16.91
N GLU A 295 -24.46 -5.25 17.55
CA GLU A 295 -25.14 -3.95 17.59
C GLU A 295 -24.50 -3.04 18.65
N ILE A 296 -24.21 -1.80 18.30
CA ILE A 296 -23.63 -0.80 19.21
C ILE A 296 -24.55 0.41 19.24
N GLU A 297 -24.99 0.78 20.44
CA GLU A 297 -25.71 2.04 20.65
C GLU A 297 -24.75 3.22 20.48
N VAL A 298 -25.14 4.18 19.66
CA VAL A 298 -24.37 5.39 19.31
C VAL A 298 -25.00 6.67 19.87
#